data_501a866dca476e5e0de23d9991f7bd21
#
_entry.id   501a866dca476e5e0de23d9991f7bd21
#
_cell.length_a   1.000
_cell.length_b   1.000
_cell.length_c   1.000
_cell.angle_alpha   90.00
_cell.angle_beta   90.00
_cell.angle_gamma   90.00
#
_symmetry.space_group_name_H-M   'P 1'
#
loop_
_entity.id
_entity.type
_entity.pdbx_description
1 polymer ?
#
loop_
_entity_poly.entity_id
_entity_poly.type
_entity_poly.pdbx_seq_one_letter_code
_entity_poly.pdbx_strand_id
1 'polypeptide(L)'
;MTVSVALAAYNGKEFIEEQINSILPQLSAEDEIVISLDPSTDGTREMICFISEKDPRVKLFDGTGRGVIKNFENAITHCKNDIIFLCDQDDIWLDGKVERVKKEFENPETVLVMHDAKIVDKELNTIESSFFEQRKSGAGIVKNLIKNTYIGCCMAFRGSCCEYLLPIPENIPMHDQWIGLMCERHGKIALINEPLILYRRHGGNASSDKHSSVLNMIKWRLQMISALLKR
;
A
#
# COMPACT_ATOMS: atom_id res chain seq x y z
N MET A 1 -10.83 15.04 8.13
CA MET A 1 -9.52 14.43 7.84
C MET A 1 -9.36 14.32 6.34
N THR A 2 -8.27 14.84 5.82
CA THR A 2 -7.90 14.81 4.40
C THR A 2 -7.09 13.56 4.08
N VAL A 3 -7.04 13.16 2.81
CA VAL A 3 -6.45 11.89 2.36
C VAL A 3 -5.39 12.10 1.30
N SER A 4 -4.24 11.46 1.46
CA SER A 4 -3.26 11.22 0.40
C SER A 4 -3.27 9.74 0.02
N VAL A 5 -3.25 9.44 -1.27
CA VAL A 5 -3.05 8.09 -1.79
C VAL A 5 -1.63 7.99 -2.31
N ALA A 6 -0.76 7.25 -1.61
CA ALA A 6 0.61 6.98 -2.01
C ALA A 6 0.63 5.79 -2.98
N LEU A 7 0.76 6.07 -4.28
CA LEU A 7 0.75 5.08 -5.34
C LEU A 7 2.17 4.89 -5.90
N ALA A 8 2.67 3.65 -5.85
CA ALA A 8 3.94 3.27 -6.46
C ALA A 8 3.69 2.63 -7.83
N ALA A 9 4.32 3.19 -8.88
CA ALA A 9 4.15 2.73 -10.25
C ALA A 9 5.48 2.36 -10.92
N TYR A 10 5.43 1.30 -11.74
CA TYR A 10 6.51 0.86 -12.62
C TYR A 10 5.96 -0.03 -13.73
N ASN A 11 6.11 0.37 -15.00
CA ASN A 11 5.60 -0.36 -16.17
C ASN A 11 4.15 -0.84 -15.98
N GLY A 12 3.27 0.09 -15.61
CA GLY A 12 1.89 -0.20 -15.21
C GLY A 12 0.84 0.29 -16.20
N LYS A 13 1.20 0.65 -17.43
CA LYS A 13 0.30 1.23 -18.44
C LYS A 13 -1.01 0.48 -18.59
N GLU A 14 -0.96 -0.84 -18.48
CA GLU A 14 -2.13 -1.70 -18.69
C GLU A 14 -3.24 -1.47 -17.65
N PHE A 15 -2.88 -1.08 -16.41
CA PHE A 15 -3.80 -1.06 -15.27
C PHE A 15 -3.98 0.33 -14.64
N ILE A 16 -2.97 1.21 -14.77
CA ILE A 16 -2.87 2.44 -14.00
C ILE A 16 -4.07 3.40 -14.20
N GLU A 17 -4.63 3.45 -15.41
CA GLU A 17 -5.80 4.29 -15.70
C GLU A 17 -7.03 3.79 -14.96
N GLU A 18 -7.28 2.48 -14.98
CA GLU A 18 -8.41 1.87 -14.28
C GLU A 18 -8.27 2.04 -12.76
N GLN A 19 -7.05 1.84 -12.23
CA GLN A 19 -6.74 2.07 -10.81
C GLN A 19 -7.04 3.51 -10.40
N ILE A 20 -6.51 4.51 -11.10
CA ILE A 20 -6.73 5.93 -10.77
C ILE A 20 -8.22 6.28 -10.88
N ASN A 21 -8.92 5.80 -11.90
CA ASN A 21 -10.35 6.03 -12.10
C ASN A 21 -11.22 5.41 -11.00
N SER A 22 -10.79 4.33 -10.36
CA SER A 22 -11.48 3.74 -9.20
C SER A 22 -11.31 4.55 -7.91
N ILE A 23 -10.27 5.38 -7.83
CA ILE A 23 -9.92 6.19 -6.66
C ILE A 23 -10.58 7.58 -6.72
N LEU A 24 -10.43 8.28 -7.85
CA LEU A 24 -10.81 9.68 -8.00
C LEU A 24 -12.26 10.03 -7.58
N PRO A 25 -13.28 9.19 -7.85
CA PRO A 25 -14.65 9.47 -7.42
C PRO A 25 -14.86 9.48 -5.91
N GLN A 26 -13.94 8.88 -5.15
CA GLN A 26 -14.00 8.76 -3.69
C GLN A 26 -13.24 9.89 -2.97
N LEU A 27 -12.50 10.71 -3.72
CA LEU A 27 -11.67 11.79 -3.18
C LEU A 27 -12.39 13.13 -3.24
N SER A 28 -12.23 13.95 -2.19
CA SER A 28 -12.63 15.35 -2.16
C SER A 28 -11.61 16.24 -2.91
N ALA A 29 -11.91 17.54 -3.04
CA ALA A 29 -11.01 18.49 -3.68
C ALA A 29 -9.70 18.74 -2.90
N GLU A 30 -9.69 18.44 -1.60
CA GLU A 30 -8.53 18.62 -0.72
C GLU A 30 -7.64 17.36 -0.63
N ASP A 31 -8.14 16.24 -1.15
CA ASP A 31 -7.42 14.98 -1.19
C ASP A 31 -6.47 14.92 -2.41
N GLU A 32 -5.54 13.98 -2.40
CA GLU A 32 -4.55 13.84 -3.47
C GLU A 32 -4.19 12.38 -3.77
N ILE A 33 -3.79 12.12 -5.01
CA ILE A 33 -3.08 10.91 -5.43
C ILE A 33 -1.64 11.31 -5.71
N VAL A 34 -0.71 10.81 -4.90
CA VAL A 34 0.73 11.03 -5.04
C VAL A 34 1.34 9.80 -5.71
N ILE A 35 1.70 9.93 -6.98
CA ILE A 35 2.24 8.83 -7.78
C ILE A 35 3.76 8.99 -7.82
N SER A 36 4.49 7.98 -7.33
CA SER A 36 5.92 7.82 -7.57
C SER A 36 6.14 6.83 -8.69
N LEU A 37 6.68 7.28 -9.81
CA LEU A 37 6.89 6.47 -11.00
C LEU A 37 8.37 6.13 -11.17
N ASP A 38 8.74 4.87 -10.92
CA ASP A 38 10.07 4.36 -11.28
C ASP A 38 10.26 4.36 -12.81
N PRO A 39 11.53 4.46 -13.32
CA PRO A 39 11.81 4.54 -14.73
C PRO A 39 11.08 3.47 -15.56
N SER A 40 10.09 3.88 -16.33
CA SER A 40 9.18 3.03 -17.10
C SER A 40 9.34 3.25 -18.60
N THR A 41 9.12 2.21 -19.41
CA THR A 41 9.34 2.24 -20.87
C THR A 41 8.09 1.84 -21.69
N ASP A 42 6.97 1.59 -21.03
CA ASP A 42 5.74 1.06 -21.63
C ASP A 42 4.69 2.12 -21.97
N GLY A 43 4.94 3.41 -21.66
CA GLY A 43 3.99 4.51 -21.83
C GLY A 43 3.16 4.81 -20.57
N THR A 44 3.55 4.26 -19.40
CA THR A 44 2.91 4.58 -18.10
C THR A 44 2.99 6.08 -17.79
N ARG A 45 4.15 6.71 -18.04
CA ARG A 45 4.34 8.15 -17.79
C ARG A 45 3.37 9.01 -18.57
N GLU A 46 3.24 8.75 -19.86
CA GLU A 46 2.38 9.50 -20.75
C GLU A 46 0.91 9.40 -20.31
N MET A 47 0.48 8.22 -19.86
CA MET A 47 -0.86 8.00 -19.32
C MET A 47 -1.09 8.79 -18.04
N ILE A 48 -0.16 8.76 -17.09
CA ILE A 48 -0.30 9.50 -15.83
C ILE A 48 -0.27 11.02 -16.08
N CYS A 49 0.59 11.52 -16.95
CA CYS A 49 0.63 12.93 -17.34
C CYS A 49 -0.72 13.39 -17.92
N PHE A 50 -1.29 12.61 -18.84
CA PHE A 50 -2.60 12.89 -19.42
C PHE A 50 -3.73 12.97 -18.38
N ILE A 51 -3.68 12.11 -17.35
CA ILE A 51 -4.67 12.13 -16.26
C ILE A 51 -4.44 13.36 -15.37
N SER A 52 -3.18 13.65 -15.02
CA SER A 52 -2.82 14.76 -14.13
C SER A 52 -3.12 16.15 -14.72
N GLU A 53 -3.11 16.27 -16.05
CA GLU A 53 -3.54 17.49 -16.75
C GLU A 53 -5.05 17.74 -16.60
N LYS A 54 -5.84 16.69 -16.41
CA LYS A 54 -7.30 16.77 -16.28
C LYS A 54 -7.77 16.89 -14.85
N ASP A 55 -7.03 16.33 -13.89
CA ASP A 55 -7.38 16.34 -12.48
C ASP A 55 -6.18 16.76 -11.61
N PRO A 56 -6.21 17.97 -11.01
CA PRO A 56 -5.10 18.52 -10.23
C PRO A 56 -4.83 17.76 -8.92
N ARG A 57 -5.72 16.84 -8.52
CA ARG A 57 -5.48 15.96 -7.37
C ARG A 57 -4.45 14.88 -7.67
N VAL A 58 -4.20 14.57 -8.94
CA VAL A 58 -3.19 13.58 -9.38
C VAL A 58 -1.84 14.27 -9.54
N LYS A 59 -0.86 13.86 -8.73
CA LYS A 59 0.49 14.44 -8.69
C LYS A 59 1.53 13.38 -9.03
N LEU A 60 2.32 13.64 -10.06
CA LEU A 60 3.37 12.73 -10.53
C LEU A 60 4.74 13.18 -10.01
N PHE A 61 5.50 12.25 -9.46
CA PHE A 61 6.90 12.41 -9.03
C PHE A 61 7.77 11.32 -9.64
N ASP A 62 9.01 11.67 -9.95
CA ASP A 62 10.00 10.71 -10.43
C ASP A 62 10.41 9.78 -9.28
N GLY A 63 10.28 8.48 -9.51
CA GLY A 63 10.77 7.44 -8.63
C GLY A 63 12.29 7.30 -8.70
N THR A 64 12.85 6.63 -7.71
CA THR A 64 14.32 6.52 -7.57
C THR A 64 14.95 5.43 -8.44
N GLY A 65 14.14 4.54 -9.04
CA GLY A 65 14.60 3.36 -9.76
C GLY A 65 15.22 2.28 -8.85
N ARG A 66 15.00 2.37 -7.54
CA ARG A 66 15.57 1.47 -6.52
C ARG A 66 14.59 0.40 -6.03
N GLY A 67 13.53 0.18 -6.79
CA GLY A 67 12.52 -0.85 -6.55
C GLY A 67 11.39 -0.41 -5.61
N VAL A 68 10.42 -1.32 -5.41
CA VAL A 68 9.11 -1.06 -4.82
C VAL A 68 9.18 -0.38 -3.44
N ILE A 69 10.09 -0.78 -2.56
CA ILE A 69 10.21 -0.20 -1.20
C ILE A 69 10.56 1.28 -1.28
N LYS A 70 11.55 1.65 -2.12
CA LYS A 70 11.99 3.03 -2.27
C LYS A 70 11.02 3.85 -3.11
N ASN A 71 10.25 3.21 -3.98
CA ASN A 71 9.19 3.85 -4.73
C ASN A 71 8.03 4.24 -3.81
N PHE A 72 7.60 3.35 -2.89
CA PHE A 72 6.64 3.70 -1.84
C PHE A 72 7.17 4.76 -0.88
N GLU A 73 8.42 4.65 -0.42
CA GLU A 73 9.04 5.68 0.42
C GLU A 73 8.98 7.06 -0.24
N ASN A 74 9.31 7.13 -1.54
CA ASN A 74 9.25 8.37 -2.29
C ASN A 74 7.81 8.91 -2.38
N ALA A 75 6.82 8.07 -2.70
CA ALA A 75 5.41 8.48 -2.70
C ALA A 75 4.96 9.00 -1.33
N ILE A 76 5.23 8.25 -0.25
CA ILE A 76 4.84 8.62 1.12
C ILE A 76 5.48 9.96 1.52
N THR A 77 6.73 10.21 1.15
CA THR A 77 7.46 11.46 1.49
C THR A 77 6.79 12.69 0.87
N HIS A 78 6.10 12.55 -0.25
CA HIS A 78 5.39 13.64 -0.92
C HIS A 78 3.93 13.80 -0.47
N CYS A 79 3.38 12.86 0.31
CA CYS A 79 2.04 12.95 0.89
C CYS A 79 1.97 14.05 1.97
N LYS A 80 0.85 14.80 2.03
CA LYS A 80 0.71 15.96 2.92
C LYS A 80 -0.50 15.90 3.85
N ASN A 81 -1.40 14.92 3.63
CA ASN A 81 -2.69 14.86 4.29
C ASN A 81 -2.69 14.01 5.57
N ASP A 82 -3.80 14.07 6.32
CA ASP A 82 -3.97 13.45 7.63
C ASP A 82 -3.85 11.92 7.61
N ILE A 83 -4.35 11.31 6.52
CA ILE A 83 -4.39 9.86 6.32
C ILE A 83 -3.70 9.53 4.99
N ILE A 84 -2.79 8.57 5.03
CA ILE A 84 -2.07 8.08 3.84
C ILE A 84 -2.52 6.66 3.55
N PHE A 85 -3.11 6.45 2.38
CA PHE A 85 -3.42 5.13 1.83
C PHE A 85 -2.25 4.64 1.00
N LEU A 86 -1.85 3.39 1.16
CA LEU A 86 -0.95 2.73 0.21
C LEU A 86 -1.75 2.19 -0.97
N CYS A 87 -1.17 2.27 -2.16
CA CYS A 87 -1.83 1.85 -3.37
C CYS A 87 -0.84 1.24 -4.36
N ASP A 88 -1.10 0.01 -4.79
CA ASP A 88 -0.44 -0.59 -5.93
C ASP A 88 -1.10 -0.09 -7.24
N GLN A 89 -0.43 -0.21 -8.37
CA GLN A 89 -0.87 0.37 -9.65
C GLN A 89 -1.95 -0.45 -10.39
N ASP A 90 -2.23 -1.67 -9.94
CA ASP A 90 -2.87 -2.74 -10.71
C ASP A 90 -4.14 -3.32 -10.07
N ASP A 91 -4.63 -2.72 -8.99
CA ASP A 91 -5.84 -3.10 -8.28
C ASP A 91 -7.06 -2.27 -8.72
N ILE A 92 -8.22 -2.49 -8.09
CA ILE A 92 -9.41 -1.64 -8.23
C ILE A 92 -10.00 -1.38 -6.84
N TRP A 93 -10.17 -0.09 -6.48
CA TRP A 93 -10.86 0.27 -5.25
C TRP A 93 -12.37 0.10 -5.40
N LEU A 94 -12.99 -0.55 -4.42
CA LEU A 94 -14.44 -0.65 -4.35
C LEU A 94 -15.04 0.65 -3.76
N ASP A 95 -16.26 0.95 -4.15
CA ASP A 95 -16.98 2.14 -3.69
C ASP A 95 -17.07 2.20 -2.17
N GLY A 96 -16.88 3.41 -1.62
CA GLY A 96 -16.96 3.65 -0.18
C GLY A 96 -15.70 3.27 0.62
N LYS A 97 -14.62 2.80 -0.02
CA LYS A 97 -13.38 2.44 0.68
C LYS A 97 -12.83 3.59 1.52
N VAL A 98 -12.72 4.78 0.92
CA VAL A 98 -12.14 5.95 1.61
C VAL A 98 -12.98 6.31 2.85
N GLU A 99 -14.28 6.41 2.71
CA GLU A 99 -15.17 6.75 3.81
C GLU A 99 -15.17 5.69 4.92
N ARG A 100 -15.24 4.41 4.52
CA ARG A 100 -15.22 3.27 5.45
C ARG A 100 -13.93 3.23 6.28
N VAL A 101 -12.78 3.47 5.65
CA VAL A 101 -11.48 3.51 6.33
C VAL A 101 -11.35 4.75 7.22
N LYS A 102 -11.76 5.94 6.76
CA LYS A 102 -11.73 7.19 7.55
C LYS A 102 -12.48 7.05 8.86
N LYS A 103 -13.58 6.31 8.90
CA LYS A 103 -14.39 6.07 10.10
C LYS A 103 -13.59 5.39 11.22
N GLU A 104 -12.68 4.49 10.91
CA GLU A 104 -11.84 3.83 11.91
C GLU A 104 -10.84 4.81 12.57
N PHE A 105 -10.47 5.87 11.85
CA PHE A 105 -9.60 6.93 12.39
C PHE A 105 -10.33 7.97 13.25
N GLU A 106 -11.64 7.89 13.41
CA GLU A 106 -12.37 8.67 14.42
C GLU A 106 -11.91 8.30 15.84
N ASN A 107 -11.46 7.06 16.03
CA ASN A 107 -10.74 6.69 17.26
C ASN A 107 -9.30 7.25 17.20
N PRO A 108 -8.92 8.18 18.11
CA PRO A 108 -7.60 8.80 18.08
C PRO A 108 -6.44 7.81 18.33
N GLU A 109 -6.69 6.66 18.97
CA GLU A 109 -5.69 5.63 19.20
C GLU A 109 -5.38 4.81 17.93
N THR A 110 -6.27 4.82 16.92
CA THR A 110 -6.05 4.11 15.67
C THR A 110 -4.99 4.84 14.85
N VAL A 111 -3.85 4.20 14.64
CA VAL A 111 -2.73 4.72 13.84
C VAL A 111 -2.63 4.08 12.47
N LEU A 112 -3.15 2.86 12.32
CA LEU A 112 -3.22 2.13 11.06
C LEU A 112 -4.54 1.38 10.95
N VAL A 113 -5.07 1.35 9.75
CA VAL A 113 -6.22 0.53 9.35
C VAL A 113 -5.78 -0.43 8.26
N MET A 114 -6.18 -1.69 8.34
CA MET A 114 -6.05 -2.66 7.27
C MET A 114 -7.41 -3.29 7.00
N HIS A 115 -7.83 -3.30 5.75
CA HIS A 115 -9.07 -3.93 5.31
C HIS A 115 -8.81 -5.21 4.52
N ASP A 116 -9.86 -6.02 4.33
CA ASP A 116 -9.78 -7.22 3.50
C ASP A 116 -9.74 -6.90 2.00
N ALA A 117 -9.41 -7.89 1.20
CA ALA A 117 -9.38 -7.82 -0.26
C ALA A 117 -10.06 -9.04 -0.87
N LYS A 118 -10.77 -8.84 -1.99
CA LYS A 118 -11.17 -9.91 -2.88
C LYS A 118 -10.04 -10.14 -3.89
N ILE A 119 -9.53 -11.37 -3.97
CA ILE A 119 -8.47 -11.73 -4.91
C ILE A 119 -9.12 -12.09 -6.25
N VAL A 120 -8.66 -11.43 -7.32
CA VAL A 120 -9.16 -11.63 -8.68
C VAL A 120 -8.02 -11.92 -9.65
N ASP A 121 -8.33 -12.55 -10.78
CA ASP A 121 -7.41 -12.70 -11.90
C ASP A 121 -7.31 -11.40 -12.74
N LYS A 122 -6.57 -11.47 -13.84
CA LYS A 122 -6.38 -10.33 -14.73
C LYS A 122 -7.69 -9.83 -15.33
N GLU A 123 -8.63 -10.72 -15.61
CA GLU A 123 -9.96 -10.46 -16.17
C GLU A 123 -11.03 -10.14 -15.11
N LEU A 124 -10.62 -9.95 -13.83
CA LEU A 124 -11.47 -9.66 -12.66
C LEU A 124 -12.38 -10.82 -12.21
N ASN A 125 -12.13 -12.05 -12.66
CA ASN A 125 -12.82 -13.21 -12.12
C ASN A 125 -12.31 -13.49 -10.70
N THR A 126 -13.22 -13.79 -9.79
CA THR A 126 -12.86 -14.04 -8.38
C THR A 126 -12.09 -15.36 -8.24
N ILE A 127 -10.88 -15.28 -7.67
CA ILE A 127 -10.06 -16.42 -7.26
C ILE A 127 -10.37 -16.79 -5.81
N GLU A 128 -10.36 -15.79 -4.91
CA GLU A 128 -10.65 -15.93 -3.49
C GLU A 128 -11.52 -14.76 -3.01
N SER A 129 -12.50 -15.04 -2.17
CA SER A 129 -13.43 -14.03 -1.66
C SER A 129 -12.82 -13.16 -0.55
N SER A 130 -11.80 -13.65 0.15
CA SER A 130 -11.17 -12.97 1.29
C SER A 130 -9.67 -13.30 1.39
N PHE A 131 -8.85 -12.28 1.32
CA PHE A 131 -7.42 -12.38 1.62
C PHE A 131 -7.19 -12.67 3.12
N PHE A 132 -8.00 -12.07 4.00
CA PHE A 132 -7.88 -12.24 5.43
C PHE A 132 -8.10 -13.70 5.85
N GLU A 133 -9.10 -14.36 5.29
CA GLU A 133 -9.35 -15.78 5.55
C GLU A 133 -8.21 -16.66 5.02
N GLN A 134 -7.78 -16.43 3.78
CA GLN A 134 -6.71 -17.20 3.14
C GLN A 134 -5.39 -17.08 3.91
N ARG A 135 -5.01 -15.87 4.36
CA ARG A 135 -3.73 -15.61 5.03
C ARG A 135 -3.81 -15.71 6.54
N LYS A 136 -5.02 -15.75 7.12
CA LYS A 136 -5.29 -15.57 8.55
C LYS A 136 -4.73 -14.25 9.05
N SER A 137 -5.04 -13.18 8.31
CA SER A 137 -4.50 -11.84 8.56
C SER A 137 -4.89 -11.31 9.94
N GLY A 138 -4.08 -10.38 10.46
CA GLY A 138 -4.35 -9.75 11.74
C GLY A 138 -3.13 -9.10 12.36
N ALA A 139 -3.35 -8.23 13.33
CA ALA A 139 -2.32 -7.60 14.14
C ALA A 139 -1.59 -8.62 15.02
N GLY A 140 -0.45 -8.23 15.54
CA GLY A 140 0.42 -9.02 16.44
C GLY A 140 1.87 -9.01 15.95
N ILE A 141 2.74 -8.25 16.64
CA ILE A 141 4.16 -8.09 16.26
C ILE A 141 4.83 -9.45 16.07
N VAL A 142 4.73 -10.34 17.06
CA VAL A 142 5.36 -11.67 16.99
C VAL A 142 4.78 -12.50 15.83
N LYS A 143 3.45 -12.47 15.65
CA LYS A 143 2.77 -13.15 14.54
C LYS A 143 3.33 -12.69 13.20
N ASN A 144 3.40 -11.38 12.98
CA ASN A 144 3.82 -10.80 11.71
C ASN A 144 5.34 -10.83 11.49
N LEU A 145 6.16 -10.98 12.53
CA LEU A 145 7.58 -11.32 12.40
C LEU A 145 7.78 -12.77 11.93
N ILE A 146 6.95 -13.70 12.39
CA ILE A 146 7.02 -15.12 11.99
C ILE A 146 6.47 -15.29 10.55
N LYS A 147 5.29 -14.71 10.28
CA LYS A 147 4.62 -14.75 8.98
C LYS A 147 3.94 -13.42 8.74
N ASN A 148 4.48 -12.62 7.82
CA ASN A 148 3.84 -11.37 7.41
C ASN A 148 2.43 -11.64 6.86
N THR A 149 1.45 -10.98 7.44
CA THR A 149 0.04 -11.00 6.99
C THR A 149 -0.48 -9.60 6.68
N TYR A 150 0.38 -8.57 6.76
CA TYR A 150 0.06 -7.26 6.22
C TYR A 150 0.06 -7.31 4.70
N ILE A 151 -0.78 -6.51 4.09
CA ILE A 151 -0.89 -6.33 2.65
C ILE A 151 -1.00 -4.83 2.36
N GLY A 152 -0.01 -4.28 1.67
CA GLY A 152 0.18 -2.84 1.49
C GLY A 152 -1.03 -2.14 0.90
N CYS A 153 -1.55 -2.61 -0.23
CA CYS A 153 -2.69 -1.99 -0.93
C CYS A 153 -4.01 -1.96 -0.12
N CYS A 154 -4.06 -2.71 1.00
CA CYS A 154 -5.17 -2.68 1.95
C CYS A 154 -4.92 -1.80 3.17
N MET A 155 -3.79 -1.10 3.24
CA MET A 155 -3.39 -0.34 4.42
C MET A 155 -3.59 1.16 4.22
N ALA A 156 -4.02 1.81 5.31
CA ALA A 156 -3.97 3.26 5.47
C ALA A 156 -3.44 3.58 6.87
N PHE A 157 -2.70 4.67 7.03
CA PHE A 157 -2.14 5.08 8.31
C PHE A 157 -2.18 6.60 8.47
N ARG A 158 -2.06 7.09 9.72
CA ARG A 158 -2.00 8.54 9.97
C ARG A 158 -0.73 9.14 9.37
N GLY A 159 -0.83 10.28 8.71
CA GLY A 159 0.32 11.02 8.17
C GLY A 159 1.39 11.33 9.23
N SER A 160 0.99 11.53 10.48
CA SER A 160 1.92 11.70 11.60
C SER A 160 2.84 10.49 11.85
N CYS A 161 2.45 9.30 11.40
CA CYS A 161 3.29 8.11 11.50
C CYS A 161 4.57 8.21 10.67
N CYS A 162 4.62 9.09 9.65
CA CYS A 162 5.82 9.31 8.84
C CYS A 162 7.04 9.67 9.69
N GLU A 163 6.85 10.31 10.84
CA GLU A 163 7.92 10.69 11.76
C GLU A 163 8.77 9.48 12.20
N TYR A 164 8.14 8.33 12.45
CA TYR A 164 8.84 7.11 12.84
C TYR A 164 8.93 6.05 11.75
N LEU A 165 8.20 6.19 10.64
CA LEU A 165 8.26 5.26 9.52
C LEU A 165 9.41 5.58 8.57
N LEU A 166 9.73 6.86 8.35
CA LEU A 166 10.70 7.33 7.38
C LEU A 166 12.06 7.67 8.02
N PRO A 167 13.17 7.44 7.30
CA PRO A 167 13.25 6.69 6.06
C PRO A 167 13.00 5.19 6.27
N ILE A 168 12.44 4.52 5.27
CA ILE A 168 12.26 3.06 5.32
C ILE A 168 13.62 2.37 5.22
N PRO A 169 13.96 1.43 6.13
CA PRO A 169 15.25 0.76 6.09
C PRO A 169 15.46 0.00 4.78
N GLU A 170 16.68 0.06 4.23
CA GLU A 170 16.99 -0.58 2.93
C GLU A 170 17.03 -2.11 3.00
N ASN A 171 17.40 -2.65 4.15
CA ASN A 171 17.62 -4.08 4.34
C ASN A 171 16.41 -4.79 4.97
N ILE A 172 15.21 -4.46 4.55
CA ILE A 172 13.99 -5.15 4.97
C ILE A 172 13.34 -5.89 3.80
N PRO A 173 12.56 -6.95 4.05
CA PRO A 173 11.95 -7.72 2.96
C PRO A 173 10.86 -6.96 2.21
N MET A 174 10.01 -6.20 2.92
CA MET A 174 8.88 -5.48 2.34
C MET A 174 8.48 -4.27 3.19
N HIS A 175 8.00 -3.21 2.52
CA HIS A 175 7.56 -1.97 3.15
C HIS A 175 6.29 -2.13 3.99
N ASP A 176 5.34 -2.95 3.55
CA ASP A 176 4.08 -3.21 4.25
C ASP A 176 4.29 -3.82 5.63
N GLN A 177 5.19 -4.81 5.72
CA GLN A 177 5.56 -5.41 7.01
C GLN A 177 6.22 -4.38 7.94
N TRP A 178 7.11 -3.53 7.42
CA TRP A 178 7.74 -2.47 8.19
C TRP A 178 6.71 -1.49 8.74
N ILE A 179 5.85 -0.96 7.88
CA ILE A 179 4.81 0.01 8.24
C ILE A 179 3.87 -0.60 9.29
N GLY A 180 3.38 -1.81 9.05
CA GLY A 180 2.49 -2.51 9.99
C GLY A 180 3.11 -2.70 11.37
N LEU A 181 4.34 -3.23 11.44
CA LEU A 181 5.03 -3.48 12.70
C LEU A 181 5.39 -2.19 13.46
N MET A 182 5.81 -1.16 12.75
CA MET A 182 6.11 0.14 13.37
C MET A 182 4.85 0.81 13.90
N CYS A 183 3.76 0.84 13.14
CA CYS A 183 2.49 1.38 13.61
C CYS A 183 1.97 0.60 14.82
N GLU A 184 2.09 -0.73 14.85
CA GLU A 184 1.66 -1.57 15.97
C GLU A 184 2.42 -1.29 17.28
N ARG A 185 3.66 -0.77 17.19
CA ARG A 185 4.43 -0.31 18.38
C ARG A 185 3.94 1.03 18.93
N HIS A 186 3.28 1.84 18.11
CA HIS A 186 2.97 3.23 18.46
C HIS A 186 1.46 3.48 18.66
N GLY A 187 0.59 2.51 18.35
CA GLY A 187 -0.84 2.67 18.54
C GLY A 187 -1.66 1.47 18.11
N LYS A 188 -2.95 1.67 17.99
CA LYS A 188 -3.92 0.61 17.67
C LYS A 188 -3.99 0.37 16.16
N ILE A 189 -4.00 -0.91 15.78
CA ILE A 189 -4.34 -1.35 14.44
C ILE A 189 -5.83 -1.70 14.39
N ALA A 190 -6.58 -1.07 13.50
CA ALA A 190 -7.96 -1.44 13.22
C ALA A 190 -8.03 -2.38 12.01
N LEU A 191 -8.84 -3.44 12.12
CA LEU A 191 -9.06 -4.40 11.04
C LEU A 191 -10.51 -4.30 10.56
N ILE A 192 -10.68 -4.19 9.24
CA ILE A 192 -12.00 -4.19 8.59
C ILE A 192 -12.13 -5.51 7.83
N ASN A 193 -13.00 -6.41 8.32
CA ASN A 193 -13.27 -7.71 7.70
C ASN A 193 -14.22 -7.59 6.50
N GLU A 194 -14.01 -6.57 5.70
CA GLU A 194 -14.80 -6.26 4.51
C GLU A 194 -13.83 -6.02 3.35
N PRO A 195 -14.00 -6.73 2.21
CA PRO A 195 -13.20 -6.46 1.03
C PRO A 195 -13.51 -5.06 0.47
N LEU A 196 -12.53 -4.19 0.44
CA LEU A 196 -12.66 -2.84 -0.10
C LEU A 196 -11.79 -2.61 -1.35
N ILE A 197 -11.16 -3.68 -1.86
CA ILE A 197 -10.47 -3.68 -3.16
C ILE A 197 -10.67 -5.02 -3.87
N LEU A 198 -10.53 -4.99 -5.20
CA LEU A 198 -10.21 -6.14 -6.01
C LEU A 198 -8.69 -6.19 -6.15
N TYR A 199 -8.06 -7.12 -5.45
CA TYR A 199 -6.62 -7.36 -5.50
C TYR A 199 -6.30 -8.24 -6.70
N ARG A 200 -5.68 -7.65 -7.71
CA ARG A 200 -5.45 -8.32 -9.00
C ARG A 200 -4.18 -9.16 -8.97
N ARG A 201 -4.31 -10.43 -9.38
CA ARG A 201 -3.18 -11.36 -9.53
C ARG A 201 -2.90 -11.59 -11.01
N HIS A 202 -1.70 -11.23 -11.43
CA HIS A 202 -1.18 -11.45 -12.78
C HIS A 202 0.34 -11.73 -12.72
N GLY A 203 0.94 -12.13 -13.84
CA GLY A 203 2.36 -12.55 -13.87
C GLY A 203 3.39 -11.45 -13.56
N GLY A 204 2.97 -10.19 -13.49
CA GLY A 204 3.82 -9.02 -13.22
C GLY A 204 3.80 -8.50 -11.78
N ASN A 205 3.02 -9.11 -10.87
CA ASN A 205 2.98 -8.64 -9.48
C ASN A 205 4.35 -8.74 -8.79
N ALA A 206 4.69 -7.73 -7.97
CA ALA A 206 5.95 -7.71 -7.22
C ALA A 206 6.04 -8.84 -6.18
N SER A 207 4.89 -9.30 -5.66
CA SER A 207 4.81 -10.43 -4.73
C SER A 207 4.73 -11.75 -5.50
N SER A 208 5.75 -12.61 -5.35
CA SER A 208 5.79 -13.93 -6.00
C SER A 208 5.09 -15.00 -5.17
N ASP A 209 4.39 -15.94 -5.84
CA ASP A 209 3.79 -17.12 -5.18
C ASP A 209 4.82 -18.20 -4.82
N LYS A 210 6.08 -18.03 -5.22
CA LYS A 210 7.13 -19.02 -4.94
C LYS A 210 7.59 -18.90 -3.48
N HIS A 211 7.56 -20.02 -2.77
CA HIS A 211 8.12 -20.09 -1.42
C HIS A 211 9.62 -19.80 -1.45
N SER A 212 10.03 -18.79 -0.70
CA SER A 212 11.46 -18.51 -0.50
C SER A 212 12.12 -19.62 0.32
N SER A 213 13.43 -19.81 0.13
CA SER A 213 14.17 -20.80 0.92
C SER A 213 14.09 -20.48 2.41
N VAL A 214 14.17 -21.51 3.26
CA VAL A 214 14.13 -21.35 4.73
C VAL A 214 15.23 -20.39 5.21
N LEU A 215 16.42 -20.44 4.60
CA LEU A 215 17.53 -19.54 4.92
C LEU A 215 17.19 -18.08 4.63
N ASN A 216 16.54 -17.80 3.49
CA ASN A 216 16.09 -16.44 3.16
C ASN A 216 15.01 -15.95 4.14
N MET A 217 14.08 -16.82 4.53
CA MET A 217 13.05 -16.47 5.51
C MET A 217 13.65 -16.12 6.87
N ILE A 218 14.67 -16.86 7.35
CA ILE A 218 15.38 -16.54 8.59
C ILE A 218 16.13 -15.22 8.45
N LYS A 219 16.86 -15.01 7.35
CA LYS A 219 17.57 -13.77 7.06
C LYS A 219 16.63 -12.57 7.11
N TRP A 220 15.49 -12.63 6.45
CA TRP A 220 14.50 -11.55 6.43
C TRP A 220 13.93 -11.22 7.81
N ARG A 221 13.68 -12.25 8.64
CA ARG A 221 13.24 -12.03 10.03
C ARG A 221 14.30 -11.31 10.85
N LEU A 222 15.56 -11.73 10.74
CA LEU A 222 16.67 -11.09 11.46
C LEU A 222 16.89 -9.65 10.99
N GLN A 223 16.77 -9.39 9.70
CA GLN A 223 16.84 -8.04 9.14
C GLN A 223 15.72 -7.15 9.68
N MET A 224 14.48 -7.64 9.69
CA MET A 224 13.33 -6.90 10.25
C MET A 224 13.50 -6.64 11.74
N ILE A 225 13.88 -7.64 12.52
CA ILE A 225 14.15 -7.47 13.98
C ILE A 225 15.25 -6.43 14.20
N SER A 226 16.35 -6.54 13.45
CA SER A 226 17.46 -5.57 13.55
C SER A 226 17.01 -4.14 13.20
N ALA A 227 16.17 -3.99 12.19
CA ALA A 227 15.61 -2.69 11.82
C ALA A 227 14.70 -2.11 12.91
N LEU A 228 13.83 -2.94 13.50
CA LEU A 228 12.94 -2.54 14.59
C LEU A 228 13.68 -2.14 15.88
N LEU A 229 14.83 -2.78 16.17
CA LEU A 229 15.63 -2.47 17.35
C LEU A 229 16.45 -1.17 17.22
N LYS A 230 16.63 -0.66 16.01
CA LYS A 230 17.38 0.58 15.73
C LYS A 230 16.49 1.82 15.74
N ARG A 231 15.19 1.64 15.84
CA ARG A 231 14.14 2.67 15.94
C ARG A 231 13.43 2.56 17.28
#